data_cf7e58aec3e1a38c8406d79e073e0ced
#
_entry.id   cf7e58aec3e1a38c8406d79e073e0ced
#
_cell.length_a   1.000
_cell.length_b   1.000
_cell.length_c   1.000
_cell.angle_alpha   90.00
_cell.angle_beta   90.00
_cell.angle_gamma   90.00
#
_symmetry.space_group_name_H-M   'P 1'
#
loop_
_entity.id
_entity.type
_entity.pdbx_description
1 polymer ?
#
loop_
_entity_poly.entity_id
_entity_poly.type
_entity_poly.pdbx_seq_one_letter_code
_entity_poly.pdbx_strand_id
1 'polypeptide(L)'
;MCRKDAYAPFREHVTALSAKATAPLTATGRLWGERTLDTSGGLPDIAIVDWKAPFRWLAGGWRDLWKAPVPCLTYGLLLAIVSFGIAFALIASDAEFWALALTCGFVFVAPMIAMGLYQAGRSIERGEKPTLGEMLFVRDALRGDLAYLGLFLLLIYLLWGRIAQIVYGLSTYQLHRTVDDFVTFALTTSDGNTMLVTGTLAGGLIAFLTYCGVVVAAPMLLDRNTGVFTAIATSVRAVAENFWPMLLWAAILGVLTLASAATGFIALIVVFPWLGLASWRAYRDLVPGPLQE
;
A
#
# COMPACT_ATOMS: atom_id res chain seq x y z
N MET A 1 -11.78 -42.34 -70.19
CA MET A 1 -12.92 -41.73 -69.52
C MET A 1 -12.71 -41.94 -68.03
N CYS A 2 -12.07 -40.94 -67.36
CA CYS A 2 -11.41 -41.11 -66.07
C CYS A 2 -12.28 -40.54 -64.96
N ARG A 3 -12.47 -41.35 -63.93
CA ARG A 3 -13.24 -41.13 -62.71
C ARG A 3 -12.79 -39.89 -61.97
N LYS A 4 -13.48 -38.73 -62.09
CA LYS A 4 -13.20 -37.52 -61.38
C LYS A 4 -14.21 -37.18 -60.23
N ASP A 5 -15.25 -37.98 -60.06
CA ASP A 5 -16.38 -37.65 -59.19
C ASP A 5 -16.40 -38.38 -57.83
N ALA A 6 -15.36 -39.14 -57.49
CA ALA A 6 -15.37 -39.96 -56.26
C ALA A 6 -14.93 -39.18 -54.98
N TYR A 7 -14.43 -37.96 -55.09
CA TYR A 7 -13.91 -37.15 -53.96
C TYR A 7 -14.68 -35.86 -53.64
N ALA A 8 -15.79 -35.60 -54.31
CA ALA A 8 -16.61 -34.43 -54.07
C ALA A 8 -17.17 -34.35 -52.65
N PRO A 9 -17.75 -35.40 -52.03
CA PRO A 9 -18.29 -35.31 -50.70
C PRO A 9 -17.25 -35.13 -49.60
N PHE A 10 -16.00 -35.58 -49.80
CA PHE A 10 -14.93 -35.39 -48.83
C PHE A 10 -14.41 -33.94 -48.80
N ARG A 11 -14.38 -33.29 -49.93
CA ARG A 11 -13.95 -31.88 -50.04
C ARG A 11 -14.95 -30.92 -49.41
N GLU A 12 -16.23 -31.17 -49.52
CA GLU A 12 -17.27 -30.38 -48.81
C GLU A 12 -17.22 -30.58 -47.31
N HIS A 13 -16.92 -31.80 -46.84
CA HIS A 13 -16.78 -32.03 -45.39
C HIS A 13 -15.56 -31.32 -44.79
N VAL A 14 -14.44 -31.25 -45.51
CA VAL A 14 -13.22 -30.56 -45.04
C VAL A 14 -13.41 -29.05 -45.06
N THR A 15 -14.09 -28.48 -46.04
CA THR A 15 -14.42 -27.05 -46.10
C THR A 15 -15.44 -26.65 -45.03
N ALA A 16 -16.41 -27.52 -44.74
CA ALA A 16 -17.38 -27.29 -43.65
C ALA A 16 -16.73 -27.33 -42.25
N LEU A 17 -15.74 -28.23 -42.05
CA LEU A 17 -14.94 -28.28 -40.81
C LEU A 17 -13.99 -27.07 -40.66
N SER A 18 -13.41 -26.61 -41.78
CA SER A 18 -12.57 -25.37 -41.77
C SER A 18 -13.39 -24.15 -41.50
N ALA A 19 -14.61 -24.01 -42.06
CA ALA A 19 -15.52 -22.88 -41.78
C ALA A 19 -16.06 -22.87 -40.36
N LYS A 20 -16.20 -24.04 -39.71
CA LYS A 20 -16.55 -24.11 -38.27
C LYS A 20 -15.40 -23.74 -37.35
N ALA A 21 -14.15 -23.90 -37.78
CA ALA A 21 -12.96 -23.52 -37.00
C ALA A 21 -12.65 -22.03 -37.04
N THR A 22 -13.27 -21.26 -37.96
CA THR A 22 -13.09 -19.79 -38.08
C THR A 22 -14.30 -18.98 -37.61
N ALA A 23 -15.33 -19.62 -37.05
CA ALA A 23 -16.39 -18.89 -36.38
C ALA A 23 -15.84 -18.25 -35.12
N PRO A 24 -16.04 -16.94 -34.87
CA PRO A 24 -15.65 -16.32 -33.64
C PRO A 24 -16.39 -17.00 -32.48
N LEU A 25 -15.64 -17.48 -31.48
CA LEU A 25 -16.17 -18.03 -30.23
C LEU A 25 -16.92 -16.93 -29.47
N THR A 26 -18.12 -16.64 -29.92
CA THR A 26 -19.07 -15.79 -29.16
C THR A 26 -19.95 -16.69 -28.32
N ALA A 27 -19.85 -16.48 -27.03
CA ALA A 27 -20.85 -16.86 -26.02
C ALA A 27 -21.00 -18.35 -25.67
N THR A 28 -20.01 -18.99 -25.11
CA THR A 28 -20.19 -19.99 -24.01
C THR A 28 -18.83 -20.35 -23.45
N GLY A 29 -18.36 -19.65 -22.44
CA GLY A 29 -17.06 -19.95 -21.83
C GLY A 29 -16.55 -18.88 -20.86
N ARG A 30 -17.40 -18.04 -20.32
CA ARG A 30 -16.99 -17.14 -19.22
C ARG A 30 -17.08 -17.86 -17.89
N LEU A 31 -16.19 -18.78 -17.62
CA LEU A 31 -16.05 -19.38 -16.28
C LEU A 31 -14.74 -19.00 -15.56
N TRP A 32 -13.81 -18.34 -16.21
CA TRP A 32 -12.67 -17.68 -15.59
C TRP A 32 -12.38 -16.45 -16.42
N GLY A 33 -12.63 -15.26 -15.86
CA GLY A 33 -12.40 -14.01 -16.56
C GLY A 33 -10.92 -13.90 -16.92
N GLU A 34 -10.58 -14.19 -18.19
CA GLU A 34 -9.36 -13.70 -18.78
C GLU A 34 -9.45 -12.17 -18.82
N ARG A 35 -8.97 -11.54 -17.74
CA ARG A 35 -8.68 -10.13 -17.76
C ARG A 35 -7.48 -9.96 -18.69
N THR A 36 -7.70 -9.36 -19.83
CA THR A 36 -6.62 -8.87 -20.67
C THR A 36 -5.78 -7.91 -19.82
N LEU A 37 -4.58 -8.37 -19.43
CA LEU A 37 -3.56 -7.46 -18.94
C LEU A 37 -3.38 -6.40 -20.02
N ASP A 38 -3.39 -5.15 -19.64
CA ASP A 38 -3.06 -4.06 -20.57
C ASP A 38 -1.58 -4.20 -20.93
N THR A 39 -1.34 -4.95 -22.02
CA THR A 39 0.00 -5.24 -22.56
C THR A 39 0.48 -4.13 -23.49
N SER A 40 -0.10 -2.93 -23.42
CA SER A 40 0.54 -1.73 -23.98
C SER A 40 1.82 -1.53 -23.17
N GLY A 41 2.96 -1.97 -23.68
CA GLY A 41 4.24 -2.17 -23.00
C GLY A 41 4.94 -0.89 -22.49
N GLY A 42 4.21 0.09 -22.00
CA GLY A 42 4.71 1.32 -21.39
C GLY A 42 4.23 1.47 -19.95
N LEU A 43 5.08 2.02 -19.08
CA LEU A 43 4.66 2.49 -17.75
C LEU A 43 3.62 3.60 -17.94
N PRO A 44 2.62 3.71 -17.04
CA PRO A 44 1.65 4.81 -17.05
C PRO A 44 2.34 6.18 -17.06
N ASP A 45 1.69 7.15 -17.67
CA ASP A 45 2.18 8.53 -17.64
C ASP A 45 2.12 9.09 -16.22
N ILE A 46 3.15 9.83 -15.85
CA ILE A 46 3.27 10.50 -14.55
C ILE A 46 3.03 11.99 -14.75
N ALA A 47 2.11 12.55 -13.98
CA ALA A 47 1.91 14.00 -13.93
C ALA A 47 2.98 14.66 -13.05
N ILE A 48 3.52 15.78 -13.50
CA ILE A 48 4.41 16.61 -12.70
C ILE A 48 3.55 17.53 -11.83
N VAL A 49 3.81 17.49 -10.51
CA VAL A 49 3.06 18.25 -9.51
C VAL A 49 3.93 19.33 -8.86
N ASP A 50 3.30 20.40 -8.41
CA ASP A 50 3.99 21.48 -7.73
C ASP A 50 4.26 21.14 -6.24
N TRP A 51 5.13 21.90 -5.59
CA TRP A 51 5.50 21.66 -4.19
C TRP A 51 4.34 21.85 -3.20
N LYS A 52 3.22 22.48 -3.61
CA LYS A 52 2.01 22.66 -2.80
C LYS A 52 1.05 21.46 -2.91
N ALA A 53 1.30 20.52 -3.80
CA ALA A 53 0.44 19.36 -4.01
C ALA A 53 0.15 18.57 -2.72
N PRO A 54 1.11 18.28 -1.82
CA PRO A 54 0.85 17.58 -0.57
C PRO A 54 -0.22 18.26 0.31
N PHE A 55 -0.23 19.58 0.34
CA PHE A 55 -1.25 20.32 1.10
C PHE A 55 -2.63 20.25 0.45
N ARG A 56 -2.69 20.22 -0.90
CA ARG A 56 -3.95 19.98 -1.62
C ARG A 56 -4.49 18.58 -1.35
N TRP A 57 -3.61 17.56 -1.30
CA TRP A 57 -4.00 16.19 -0.99
C TRP A 57 -4.55 16.08 0.44
N LEU A 58 -3.87 16.70 1.42
CA LEU A 58 -4.36 16.77 2.79
C LEU A 58 -5.72 17.46 2.90
N ALA A 59 -5.87 18.64 2.30
CA ALA A 59 -7.14 19.37 2.30
C ALA A 59 -8.26 18.57 1.59
N GLY A 60 -7.89 17.85 0.52
CA GLY A 60 -8.80 16.97 -0.20
C GLY A 60 -9.22 15.75 0.64
N GLY A 61 -8.26 15.06 1.24
CA GLY A 61 -8.50 13.91 2.12
C GLY A 61 -9.36 14.30 3.33
N TRP A 62 -9.12 15.50 3.89
CA TRP A 62 -9.96 16.03 4.96
C TRP A 62 -11.41 16.21 4.53
N ARG A 63 -11.64 16.81 3.37
CA ARG A 63 -13.00 16.95 2.82
C ARG A 63 -13.67 15.62 2.55
N ASP A 64 -12.93 14.62 2.07
CA ASP A 64 -13.47 13.29 1.81
C ASP A 64 -13.79 12.53 3.10
N LEU A 65 -12.99 12.69 4.15
CA LEU A 65 -13.29 12.15 5.47
C LEU A 65 -14.68 12.58 5.97
N TRP A 66 -15.04 13.86 5.76
CA TRP A 66 -16.34 14.38 6.17
C TRP A 66 -17.50 14.02 5.23
N LYS A 67 -17.23 13.44 4.05
CA LYS A 67 -18.30 12.85 3.22
C LYS A 67 -18.77 11.49 3.75
N ALA A 68 -17.91 10.75 4.45
CA ALA A 68 -18.21 9.46 5.03
C ALA A 68 -17.54 9.30 6.42
N PRO A 69 -17.89 10.15 7.41
CA PRO A 69 -17.17 10.19 8.68
C PRO A 69 -17.32 8.90 9.48
N VAL A 70 -18.52 8.33 9.53
CA VAL A 70 -18.80 7.13 10.35
C VAL A 70 -17.93 5.94 9.94
N PRO A 71 -17.94 5.42 8.70
CA PRO A 71 -17.13 4.29 8.34
C PRO A 71 -15.63 4.58 8.44
N CYS A 72 -15.17 5.78 8.05
CA CYS A 72 -13.76 6.14 8.11
C CYS A 72 -13.23 6.24 9.54
N LEU A 73 -13.95 6.94 10.44
CA LEU A 73 -13.54 7.06 11.84
C LEU A 73 -13.67 5.74 12.60
N THR A 74 -14.66 4.91 12.28
CA THR A 74 -14.76 3.55 12.85
C THR A 74 -13.58 2.70 12.41
N TYR A 75 -13.13 2.82 11.15
CA TYR A 75 -11.93 2.13 10.66
C TYR A 75 -10.69 2.57 11.44
N GLY A 76 -10.50 3.87 11.64
CA GLY A 76 -9.42 4.43 12.45
C GLY A 76 -9.49 4.00 13.91
N LEU A 77 -10.69 3.94 14.50
CA LEU A 77 -10.92 3.46 15.86
C LEU A 77 -10.52 1.99 16.02
N LEU A 78 -10.93 1.12 15.09
CA LEU A 78 -10.53 -0.29 15.11
C LEU A 78 -9.00 -0.43 15.06
N LEU A 79 -8.35 0.34 14.19
CA LEU A 79 -6.88 0.34 14.13
C LEU A 79 -6.25 0.84 15.42
N ALA A 80 -6.76 1.92 16.01
CA ALA A 80 -6.26 2.45 17.27
C ALA A 80 -6.40 1.42 18.42
N ILE A 81 -7.54 0.73 18.52
CA ILE A 81 -7.78 -0.32 19.50
C ILE A 81 -6.79 -1.49 19.34
N VAL A 82 -6.58 -1.96 18.11
CA VAL A 82 -5.63 -3.03 17.82
C VAL A 82 -4.20 -2.60 18.15
N SER A 83 -3.79 -1.40 17.73
CA SER A 83 -2.45 -0.86 18.01
C SER A 83 -2.19 -0.70 19.50
N PHE A 84 -3.15 -0.12 20.22
CA PHE A 84 -3.09 0.02 21.67
C PHE A 84 -3.04 -1.35 22.36
N GLY A 85 -3.87 -2.30 21.97
CA GLY A 85 -3.90 -3.65 22.53
C GLY A 85 -2.58 -4.40 22.34
N ILE A 86 -1.96 -4.30 21.16
CA ILE A 86 -0.64 -4.90 20.90
C ILE A 86 0.43 -4.22 21.77
N ALA A 87 0.48 -2.89 21.80
CA ALA A 87 1.45 -2.15 22.60
C ALA A 87 1.29 -2.48 24.11
N PHE A 88 0.07 -2.48 24.61
CA PHE A 88 -0.24 -2.84 25.99
C PHE A 88 0.18 -4.26 26.33
N ALA A 89 -0.12 -5.24 25.48
CA ALA A 89 0.27 -6.64 25.68
C ALA A 89 1.79 -6.82 25.73
N LEU A 90 2.52 -6.12 24.87
CA LEU A 90 3.99 -6.15 24.85
C LEU A 90 4.59 -5.52 26.12
N ILE A 91 4.08 -4.36 26.54
CA ILE A 91 4.52 -3.69 27.76
C ILE A 91 4.21 -4.58 28.98
N ALA A 92 3.02 -5.16 29.06
CA ALA A 92 2.63 -6.07 30.14
C ALA A 92 3.45 -7.38 30.19
N SER A 93 4.19 -7.70 29.13
CA SER A 93 5.06 -8.87 29.01
C SER A 93 6.55 -8.53 29.13
N ASP A 94 6.91 -7.38 29.67
CA ASP A 94 8.31 -6.88 29.76
C ASP A 94 9.03 -6.83 28.39
N ALA A 95 8.27 -6.61 27.31
CA ALA A 95 8.76 -6.59 25.93
C ALA A 95 8.70 -5.18 25.30
N GLU A 96 9.02 -4.16 26.07
CA GLU A 96 8.85 -2.74 25.74
C GLU A 96 9.69 -2.31 24.53
N PHE A 97 10.90 -2.87 24.39
CA PHE A 97 11.72 -2.68 23.18
C PHE A 97 10.94 -3.06 21.91
N TRP A 98 10.22 -4.18 21.96
CA TRP A 98 9.41 -4.62 20.82
C TRP A 98 8.22 -3.69 20.57
N ALA A 99 7.58 -3.16 21.61
CA ALA A 99 6.52 -2.18 21.44
C ALA A 99 7.00 -0.96 20.66
N LEU A 100 8.19 -0.45 20.99
CA LEU A 100 8.81 0.68 20.30
C LEU A 100 9.23 0.31 18.86
N ALA A 101 9.95 -0.80 18.68
CA ALA A 101 10.43 -1.27 17.38
C ALA A 101 9.26 -1.54 16.40
N LEU A 102 8.18 -2.16 16.87
CA LEU A 102 7.00 -2.43 16.07
C LEU A 102 6.22 -1.16 15.74
N THR A 103 6.15 -0.20 16.67
CA THR A 103 5.54 1.11 16.42
C THR A 103 6.29 1.86 15.32
N CYS A 104 7.63 1.88 15.37
CA CYS A 104 8.44 2.47 14.30
C CYS A 104 8.28 1.72 12.97
N GLY A 105 8.15 0.38 13.04
CA GLY A 105 7.94 -0.47 11.86
C GLY A 105 6.54 -0.38 11.25
N PHE A 106 5.57 0.22 11.92
CA PHE A 106 4.20 0.37 11.42
C PHE A 106 4.14 1.02 10.03
N VAL A 107 5.07 1.92 9.72
CA VAL A 107 5.16 2.61 8.43
C VAL A 107 5.26 1.63 7.24
N PHE A 108 5.85 0.46 7.44
CA PHE A 108 5.99 -0.56 6.39
C PHE A 108 4.68 -1.30 6.11
N VAL A 109 3.85 -1.49 7.14
CA VAL A 109 2.58 -2.23 7.05
C VAL A 109 1.41 -1.30 6.73
N ALA A 110 1.55 -0.01 7.06
CA ALA A 110 0.52 1.01 6.90
C ALA A 110 -0.14 1.06 5.50
N PRO A 111 0.58 0.93 4.36
CA PRO A 111 -0.04 0.94 3.04
C PRO A 111 -1.02 -0.22 2.83
N MET A 112 -0.75 -1.40 3.38
CA MET A 112 -1.67 -2.55 3.29
C MET A 112 -2.89 -2.35 4.17
N ILE A 113 -2.71 -1.82 5.38
CA ILE A 113 -3.82 -1.47 6.27
C ILE A 113 -4.66 -0.33 5.66
N ALA A 114 -4.05 0.59 4.90
CA ALA A 114 -4.76 1.68 4.24
C ALA A 114 -5.62 1.25 3.03
N MET A 115 -5.57 0.00 2.58
CA MET A 115 -6.35 -0.48 1.42
C MET A 115 -7.85 -0.20 1.56
N GLY A 116 -8.40 -0.37 2.78
CA GLY A 116 -9.80 -0.04 3.04
C GLY A 116 -10.11 1.45 2.85
N LEU A 117 -9.15 2.32 3.15
CA LEU A 117 -9.28 3.76 2.97
C LEU A 117 -9.10 4.17 1.50
N TYR A 118 -8.25 3.47 0.75
CA TYR A 118 -8.15 3.66 -0.71
C TYR A 118 -9.46 3.23 -1.39
N GLN A 119 -10.05 2.11 -0.96
CA GLN A 119 -11.38 1.69 -1.43
C GLN A 119 -12.44 2.74 -1.09
N ALA A 120 -12.42 3.30 0.13
CA ALA A 120 -13.33 4.40 0.49
C ALA A 120 -13.10 5.64 -0.38
N GLY A 121 -11.84 6.01 -0.65
CA GLY A 121 -11.50 7.11 -1.55
C GLY A 121 -12.04 6.89 -2.97
N ARG A 122 -11.92 5.66 -3.49
CA ARG A 122 -12.46 5.23 -4.79
C ARG A 122 -13.99 5.35 -4.83
N SER A 123 -14.69 4.87 -3.81
CA SER A 123 -16.16 4.96 -3.72
C SER A 123 -16.62 6.42 -3.65
N ILE A 124 -15.95 7.25 -2.84
CA ILE A 124 -16.26 8.69 -2.72
C ILE A 124 -16.04 9.42 -4.06
N GLU A 125 -14.99 9.06 -4.82
CA GLU A 125 -14.73 9.64 -6.14
C GLU A 125 -15.81 9.28 -7.17
N ARG A 126 -16.40 8.07 -7.04
CA ARG A 126 -17.58 7.62 -7.84
C ARG A 126 -18.90 8.22 -7.38
N GLY A 127 -18.90 8.99 -6.30
CA GLY A 127 -20.13 9.53 -5.70
C GLY A 127 -20.91 8.53 -4.84
N GLU A 128 -20.31 7.38 -4.53
CA GLU A 128 -20.87 6.32 -3.70
C GLU A 128 -20.54 6.55 -2.23
N LYS A 129 -21.36 6.00 -1.33
CA LYS A 129 -21.08 6.01 0.11
C LYS A 129 -20.34 4.74 0.50
N PRO A 130 -19.06 4.80 0.93
CA PRO A 130 -18.33 3.63 1.37
C PRO A 130 -18.97 3.03 2.62
N THR A 131 -18.98 1.70 2.70
CA THR A 131 -19.41 0.97 3.88
C THR A 131 -18.22 0.40 4.63
N LEU A 132 -18.33 0.25 5.95
CA LEU A 132 -17.24 -0.33 6.75
C LEU A 132 -16.94 -1.77 6.30
N GLY A 133 -17.94 -2.54 5.88
CA GLY A 133 -17.75 -3.89 5.37
C GLY A 133 -16.88 -3.95 4.12
N GLU A 134 -17.08 -3.05 3.16
CA GLU A 134 -16.26 -2.94 1.95
C GLU A 134 -14.83 -2.49 2.27
N MET A 135 -14.65 -1.65 3.28
CA MET A 135 -13.33 -1.19 3.73
C MET A 135 -12.54 -2.29 4.45
N LEU A 136 -13.20 -3.14 5.24
CA LEU A 136 -12.56 -4.25 5.96
C LEU A 136 -12.32 -5.46 5.06
N PHE A 137 -13.23 -5.74 4.13
CA PHE A 137 -13.17 -6.88 3.21
C PHE A 137 -13.01 -6.40 1.77
N VAL A 138 -11.86 -5.80 1.49
CA VAL A 138 -11.52 -5.37 0.12
C VAL A 138 -11.31 -6.64 -0.72
N ARG A 139 -12.30 -6.99 -1.55
CA ARG A 139 -12.25 -8.21 -2.40
C ARG A 139 -11.04 -8.21 -3.32
N ASP A 140 -10.65 -7.05 -3.78
CA ASP A 140 -9.49 -6.85 -4.65
C ASP A 140 -8.15 -7.05 -3.92
N ALA A 141 -8.12 -6.96 -2.57
CA ALA A 141 -6.91 -7.21 -1.78
C ALA A 141 -6.44 -8.68 -1.86
N LEU A 142 -7.30 -9.61 -2.24
CA LEU A 142 -6.97 -11.03 -2.45
C LEU A 142 -6.42 -11.32 -3.86
N ARG A 143 -6.27 -10.32 -4.71
CA ARG A 143 -5.60 -10.49 -6.01
C ARG A 143 -4.13 -10.81 -5.78
N GLY A 144 -3.58 -11.74 -6.60
CA GLY A 144 -2.20 -12.21 -6.45
C GLY A 144 -1.17 -11.08 -6.38
N ASP A 145 -1.28 -10.06 -7.25
CA ASP A 145 -0.33 -8.95 -7.29
C ASP A 145 -0.33 -8.11 -6.00
N LEU A 146 -1.49 -7.87 -5.41
CA LEU A 146 -1.58 -7.16 -4.14
C LEU A 146 -1.09 -8.02 -2.96
N ALA A 147 -1.32 -9.33 -3.01
CA ALA A 147 -0.78 -10.26 -2.02
C ALA A 147 0.76 -10.33 -2.09
N TYR A 148 1.36 -10.28 -3.28
CA TYR A 148 2.82 -10.20 -3.44
C TYR A 148 3.38 -8.90 -2.86
N LEU A 149 2.71 -7.76 -3.06
CA LEU A 149 3.11 -6.50 -2.42
C LEU A 149 3.03 -6.60 -0.90
N GLY A 150 1.97 -7.18 -0.35
CA GLY A 150 1.80 -7.42 1.08
C GLY A 150 2.89 -8.32 1.66
N LEU A 151 3.22 -9.42 0.97
CA LEU A 151 4.32 -10.31 1.36
C LEU A 151 5.67 -9.59 1.34
N PHE A 152 5.94 -8.80 0.31
CA PHE A 152 7.16 -7.99 0.22
C PHE A 152 7.29 -7.01 1.40
N LEU A 153 6.22 -6.30 1.73
CA LEU A 153 6.21 -5.38 2.88
C LEU A 153 6.36 -6.11 4.22
N LEU A 154 5.76 -7.29 4.37
CA LEU A 154 5.96 -8.13 5.54
C LEU A 154 7.43 -8.55 5.71
N LEU A 155 8.09 -8.94 4.62
CA LEU A 155 9.52 -9.30 4.65
C LEU A 155 10.39 -8.10 5.03
N ILE A 156 10.11 -6.90 4.49
CA ILE A 156 10.80 -5.66 4.89
C ILE A 156 10.56 -5.36 6.38
N TYR A 157 9.35 -5.53 6.86
CA TYR A 157 9.00 -5.33 8.27
C TYR A 157 9.78 -6.28 9.19
N LEU A 158 9.86 -7.56 8.84
CA LEU A 158 10.67 -8.54 9.57
C LEU A 158 12.16 -8.22 9.52
N LEU A 159 12.66 -7.79 8.36
CA LEU A 159 14.05 -7.33 8.19
C LEU A 159 14.33 -6.11 9.07
N TRP A 160 13.43 -5.13 9.09
CA TRP A 160 13.51 -3.98 9.98
C TRP A 160 13.67 -4.40 11.44
N GLY A 161 12.82 -5.32 11.92
CA GLY A 161 12.91 -5.83 13.28
C GLY A 161 14.28 -6.46 13.60
N ARG A 162 14.89 -7.16 12.64
CA ARG A 162 16.25 -7.72 12.79
C ARG A 162 17.33 -6.64 12.83
N ILE A 163 17.23 -5.64 11.97
CA ILE A 163 18.18 -4.51 11.94
C ILE A 163 18.07 -3.71 13.25
N ALA A 164 16.86 -3.45 13.73
CA ALA A 164 16.64 -2.77 15.02
C ALA A 164 17.27 -3.54 16.18
N GLN A 165 17.14 -4.89 16.21
CA GLN A 165 17.78 -5.74 17.21
C GLN A 165 19.32 -5.68 17.13
N ILE A 166 19.88 -5.71 15.92
CA ILE A 166 21.33 -5.65 15.73
C ILE A 166 21.86 -4.30 16.19
N VAL A 167 21.21 -3.19 15.79
CA VAL A 167 21.60 -1.83 16.21
C VAL A 167 21.56 -1.71 17.73
N TYR A 168 20.49 -2.17 18.37
CA TYR A 168 20.35 -2.17 19.81
C TYR A 168 21.45 -3.03 20.49
N GLY A 169 21.64 -4.28 20.05
CA GLY A 169 22.61 -5.20 20.64
C GLY A 169 24.07 -4.79 20.46
N LEU A 170 24.39 -4.02 19.41
CA LEU A 170 25.73 -3.44 19.22
C LEU A 170 25.95 -2.18 20.06
N SER A 171 24.89 -1.51 20.49
CA SER A 171 24.96 -0.24 21.21
C SER A 171 24.95 -0.40 22.73
N THR A 172 24.53 -1.54 23.25
CA THR A 172 24.47 -1.79 24.70
C THR A 172 24.59 -3.27 25.04
N TYR A 173 25.27 -3.56 26.15
CA TYR A 173 25.33 -4.89 26.76
C TYR A 173 24.26 -5.07 27.85
N GLN A 174 23.49 -4.01 28.16
CA GLN A 174 22.46 -4.02 29.19
C GLN A 174 21.07 -4.14 28.54
N LEU A 175 20.23 -4.99 29.10
CA LEU A 175 18.82 -5.06 28.73
C LEU A 175 18.06 -3.96 29.49
N HIS A 176 17.62 -2.95 28.78
CA HIS A 176 16.72 -1.93 29.33
C HIS A 176 15.30 -2.52 29.37
N ARG A 177 14.79 -2.75 30.58
CA ARG A 177 13.51 -3.46 30.78
C ARG A 177 12.32 -2.54 30.74
N THR A 178 12.52 -1.25 31.01
CA THR A 178 11.44 -0.27 31.02
C THR A 178 11.62 0.76 29.91
N VAL A 179 10.51 1.36 29.46
CA VAL A 179 10.54 2.46 28.47
C VAL A 179 11.37 3.63 29.00
N ASP A 180 11.25 3.93 30.32
CA ASP A 180 11.98 5.01 30.95
C ASP A 180 13.49 4.77 30.96
N ASP A 181 13.93 3.56 31.34
CA ASP A 181 15.35 3.16 31.26
C ASP A 181 15.88 3.26 29.84
N PHE A 182 15.10 2.79 28.86
CA PHE A 182 15.49 2.87 27.44
C PHE A 182 15.60 4.31 26.97
N VAL A 183 14.61 5.16 27.26
CA VAL A 183 14.60 6.57 26.85
C VAL A 183 15.75 7.33 27.54
N THR A 184 15.98 7.06 28.84
CA THR A 184 17.10 7.65 29.58
C THR A 184 18.43 7.25 28.95
N PHE A 185 18.66 5.95 28.72
CA PHE A 185 19.84 5.46 28.02
C PHE A 185 20.02 6.15 26.65
N ALA A 186 18.95 6.12 25.83
CA ALA A 186 18.98 6.63 24.46
C ALA A 186 19.29 8.14 24.37
N LEU A 187 18.81 8.94 25.31
CA LEU A 187 18.95 10.40 25.28
C LEU A 187 20.12 10.92 26.10
N THR A 188 20.59 10.20 27.12
CA THR A 188 21.59 10.73 28.07
C THR A 188 22.98 10.12 27.90
N THR A 189 23.11 8.95 27.24
CA THR A 189 24.41 8.29 27.07
C THR A 189 24.98 8.49 25.65
N SER A 190 26.31 8.46 25.52
CA SER A 190 27.00 8.52 24.23
C SER A 190 26.61 7.34 23.32
N ASP A 191 26.53 6.15 23.90
CA ASP A 191 26.19 4.93 23.15
C ASP A 191 24.72 4.94 22.72
N GLY A 192 23.82 5.43 23.59
CA GLY A 192 22.42 5.63 23.26
C GLY A 192 22.21 6.65 22.14
N ASN A 193 22.92 7.77 22.16
CA ASN A 193 22.87 8.76 21.08
C ASN A 193 23.39 8.19 19.75
N THR A 194 24.47 7.41 19.79
CA THR A 194 25.01 6.72 18.62
C THR A 194 24.01 5.71 18.07
N MET A 195 23.34 4.96 18.95
CA MET A 195 22.27 4.04 18.60
C MET A 195 21.10 4.77 17.91
N LEU A 196 20.64 5.89 18.48
CA LEU A 196 19.56 6.68 17.88
C LEU A 196 19.92 7.19 16.48
N VAL A 197 21.12 7.74 16.31
CA VAL A 197 21.58 8.23 15.00
C VAL A 197 21.68 7.09 14.00
N THR A 198 22.34 5.99 14.36
CA THR A 198 22.51 4.83 13.48
C THR A 198 21.17 4.17 13.13
N GLY A 199 20.31 3.99 14.14
CA GLY A 199 18.98 3.44 13.95
C GLY A 199 18.08 4.33 13.08
N THR A 200 18.12 5.65 13.30
CA THR A 200 17.37 6.62 12.49
C THR A 200 17.86 6.64 11.04
N LEU A 201 19.17 6.62 10.81
CA LEU A 201 19.74 6.59 9.45
C LEU A 201 19.39 5.28 8.72
N ALA A 202 19.61 4.14 9.37
CA ALA A 202 19.31 2.84 8.78
C ALA A 202 17.81 2.67 8.54
N GLY A 203 17.00 2.94 9.56
CA GLY A 203 15.55 2.83 9.48
C GLY A 203 14.93 3.84 8.52
N GLY A 204 15.41 5.08 8.54
CA GLY A 204 14.97 6.13 7.62
C GLY A 204 15.28 5.79 6.17
N LEU A 205 16.45 5.22 5.88
CA LEU A 205 16.80 4.77 4.54
C LEU A 205 15.86 3.64 4.05
N ILE A 206 15.66 2.61 4.89
CA ILE A 206 14.77 1.50 4.54
C ILE A 206 13.33 2.01 4.35
N ALA A 207 12.86 2.88 5.25
CA ALA A 207 11.53 3.46 5.15
C ALA A 207 11.35 4.29 3.87
N PHE A 208 12.36 5.09 3.50
CA PHE A 208 12.31 5.90 2.29
C PHE A 208 12.33 5.04 1.02
N LEU A 209 13.19 4.01 0.96
CA LEU A 209 13.20 3.08 -0.18
C LEU A 209 11.87 2.34 -0.31
N THR A 210 11.30 1.89 0.81
CA THR A 210 9.98 1.25 0.83
C THR A 210 8.89 2.23 0.38
N TYR A 211 8.91 3.45 0.88
CA TYR A 211 8.01 4.52 0.46
C TYR A 211 8.07 4.75 -1.04
N CYS A 212 9.26 4.87 -1.63
CA CYS A 212 9.43 5.05 -3.07
C CYS A 212 8.76 3.92 -3.88
N GLY A 213 8.87 2.69 -3.40
CA GLY A 213 8.28 1.53 -4.09
C GLY A 213 6.76 1.41 -3.93
N VAL A 214 6.16 2.00 -2.89
CA VAL A 214 4.81 1.60 -2.45
C VAL A 214 3.79 2.73 -2.47
N VAL A 215 4.21 3.98 -2.32
CA VAL A 215 3.29 5.12 -2.12
C VAL A 215 2.26 5.29 -3.23
N VAL A 216 2.62 4.98 -4.48
CA VAL A 216 1.73 4.96 -5.63
C VAL A 216 1.30 3.53 -5.99
N ALA A 217 2.18 2.53 -5.77
CA ALA A 217 1.91 1.14 -6.15
C ALA A 217 0.70 0.56 -5.41
N ALA A 218 0.58 0.81 -4.10
CA ALA A 218 -0.49 0.27 -3.30
C ALA A 218 -1.89 0.70 -3.77
N PRO A 219 -2.21 2.00 -3.89
CA PRO A 219 -3.51 2.43 -4.42
C PRO A 219 -3.68 2.09 -5.90
N MET A 220 -2.60 2.05 -6.70
CA MET A 220 -2.66 1.68 -8.11
C MET A 220 -3.06 0.23 -8.32
N LEU A 221 -2.53 -0.70 -7.53
CA LEU A 221 -2.90 -2.13 -7.60
C LEU A 221 -4.36 -2.37 -7.18
N LEU A 222 -4.93 -1.50 -6.36
CA LEU A 222 -6.35 -1.54 -6.03
C LEU A 222 -7.21 -1.01 -7.19
N ASP A 223 -6.75 0.06 -7.84
CA ASP A 223 -7.51 0.77 -8.89
C ASP A 223 -7.40 0.10 -10.26
N ARG A 224 -6.19 -0.35 -10.61
CA ARG A 224 -5.86 -0.84 -11.96
C ARG A 224 -5.52 -2.33 -11.97
N ASN A 225 -5.88 -3.00 -13.05
CA ASN A 225 -5.48 -4.39 -13.28
C ASN A 225 -4.06 -4.42 -13.88
N THR A 226 -3.06 -4.20 -13.04
CA THR A 226 -1.65 -4.13 -13.44
C THR A 226 -0.81 -5.07 -12.57
N GLY A 227 0.35 -5.50 -13.08
CA GLY A 227 1.27 -6.36 -12.33
C GLY A 227 2.03 -5.57 -11.25
N VAL A 228 2.42 -6.25 -10.17
CA VAL A 228 3.12 -5.66 -9.03
C VAL A 228 4.41 -4.93 -9.43
N PHE A 229 5.19 -5.49 -10.36
CA PHE A 229 6.44 -4.87 -10.83
C PHE A 229 6.20 -3.55 -11.57
N THR A 230 5.17 -3.50 -12.43
CA THR A 230 4.74 -2.28 -13.12
C THR A 230 4.30 -1.23 -12.11
N ALA A 231 3.53 -1.60 -11.10
CA ALA A 231 3.08 -0.70 -10.06
C ALA A 231 4.25 -0.13 -9.25
N ILE A 232 5.21 -0.97 -8.82
CA ILE A 232 6.42 -0.55 -8.10
C ILE A 232 7.27 0.38 -8.97
N ALA A 233 7.53 0.02 -10.23
CA ALA A 233 8.29 0.85 -11.15
C ALA A 233 7.63 2.22 -11.38
N THR A 234 6.30 2.25 -11.52
CA THR A 234 5.51 3.49 -11.62
C THR A 234 5.65 4.33 -10.36
N SER A 235 5.60 3.70 -9.16
CA SER A 235 5.75 4.39 -7.88
C SER A 235 7.14 5.02 -7.73
N VAL A 236 8.20 4.28 -8.03
CA VAL A 236 9.58 4.79 -8.00
C VAL A 236 9.76 5.96 -8.98
N ARG A 237 9.23 5.81 -10.18
CA ARG A 237 9.27 6.86 -11.21
C ARG A 237 8.51 8.11 -10.77
N ALA A 238 7.32 7.96 -10.19
CA ALA A 238 6.52 9.07 -9.68
C ALA A 238 7.26 9.87 -8.60
N VAL A 239 7.96 9.17 -7.69
CA VAL A 239 8.80 9.82 -6.67
C VAL A 239 10.02 10.49 -7.28
N ALA A 240 10.69 9.84 -8.24
CA ALA A 240 11.87 10.40 -8.87
C ALA A 240 11.58 11.66 -9.71
N GLU A 241 10.49 11.66 -10.47
CA GLU A 241 10.06 12.80 -11.30
C GLU A 241 9.47 13.95 -10.47
N ASN A 242 8.94 13.66 -9.27
CA ASN A 242 8.35 14.63 -8.34
C ASN A 242 9.07 14.65 -7.00
N PHE A 243 10.40 14.60 -6.98
CA PHE A 243 11.19 14.32 -5.78
C PHE A 243 10.83 15.21 -4.58
N TRP A 244 10.81 16.54 -4.75
CA TRP A 244 10.58 17.47 -3.63
C TRP A 244 9.16 17.43 -3.07
N PRO A 245 8.08 17.44 -3.87
CA PRO A 245 6.73 17.23 -3.36
C PRO A 245 6.56 15.87 -2.67
N MET A 246 7.16 14.81 -3.23
CA MET A 246 7.05 13.47 -2.66
C MET A 246 7.88 13.28 -1.39
N LEU A 247 9.03 13.93 -1.27
CA LEU A 247 9.79 13.98 -0.02
C LEU A 247 9.03 14.70 1.09
N LEU A 248 8.42 15.86 0.76
CA LEU A 248 7.54 16.57 1.69
C LEU A 248 6.36 15.69 2.11
N TRP A 249 5.77 14.95 1.16
CA TRP A 249 4.68 14.01 1.45
C TRP A 249 5.11 12.88 2.39
N ALA A 250 6.27 12.28 2.16
CA ALA A 250 6.86 11.28 3.06
C ALA A 250 7.06 11.83 4.48
N ALA A 251 7.60 13.06 4.60
CA ALA A 251 7.79 13.72 5.88
C ALA A 251 6.45 13.95 6.61
N ILE A 252 5.42 14.42 5.92
CA ILE A 252 4.08 14.62 6.49
C ILE A 252 3.50 13.30 6.99
N LEU A 253 3.54 12.24 6.18
CA LEU A 253 3.07 10.90 6.55
C LEU A 253 3.81 10.40 7.80
N GLY A 254 5.14 10.49 7.81
CA GLY A 254 5.96 10.04 8.93
C GLY A 254 5.70 10.83 10.22
N VAL A 255 5.72 12.15 10.15
CA VAL A 255 5.51 13.02 11.33
C VAL A 255 4.12 12.83 11.93
N LEU A 256 3.06 12.82 11.12
CA LEU A 256 1.70 12.66 11.63
C LEU A 256 1.45 11.27 12.19
N THR A 257 2.04 10.23 11.58
CA THR A 257 1.95 8.86 12.11
C THR A 257 2.68 8.72 13.45
N LEU A 258 3.91 9.24 13.55
CA LEU A 258 4.69 9.21 14.80
C LEU A 258 4.02 10.06 15.89
N ALA A 259 3.51 11.25 15.55
CA ALA A 259 2.75 12.07 16.49
C ALA A 259 1.50 11.34 17.00
N SER A 260 0.86 10.53 16.14
CA SER A 260 -0.30 9.72 16.55
C SER A 260 0.10 8.62 17.55
N ALA A 261 1.26 7.99 17.36
CA ALA A 261 1.78 7.01 18.32
C ALA A 261 2.08 7.66 19.69
N ALA A 262 2.63 8.89 19.70
CA ALA A 262 2.91 9.64 20.92
C ALA A 262 1.66 9.99 21.74
N THR A 263 0.46 9.98 21.13
CA THR A 263 -0.83 10.15 21.85
C THR A 263 -1.41 8.86 22.39
N GLY A 264 -0.63 7.78 22.49
CA GLY A 264 -1.15 6.45 22.81
C GLY A 264 -2.10 5.91 21.74
N PHE A 265 -1.85 6.23 20.49
CA PHE A 265 -2.62 5.83 19.30
C PHE A 265 -4.01 6.49 19.16
N ILE A 266 -4.43 7.36 20.09
CA ILE A 266 -5.75 8.03 20.04
C ILE A 266 -5.88 8.86 18.77
N ALA A 267 -4.84 9.61 18.40
CA ALA A 267 -4.87 10.43 17.19
C ALA A 267 -5.01 9.60 15.90
N LEU A 268 -4.65 8.31 15.87
CA LEU A 268 -4.84 7.42 14.72
C LEU A 268 -6.31 7.32 14.29
N ILE A 269 -7.27 7.51 15.22
CA ILE A 269 -8.71 7.48 14.92
C ILE A 269 -9.05 8.45 13.79
N VAL A 270 -8.38 9.59 13.75
CA VAL A 270 -8.62 10.65 12.77
C VAL A 270 -7.50 10.74 11.74
N VAL A 271 -6.24 10.68 12.20
CA VAL A 271 -5.06 10.92 11.35
C VAL A 271 -4.93 9.82 10.31
N PHE A 272 -5.11 8.55 10.68
CA PHE A 272 -4.93 7.45 9.74
C PHE A 272 -5.96 7.45 8.59
N PRO A 273 -7.28 7.59 8.84
CA PRO A 273 -8.25 7.75 7.78
C PRO A 273 -8.01 8.99 6.90
N TRP A 274 -7.64 10.09 7.52
CA TRP A 274 -7.31 11.31 6.80
C TRP A 274 -6.14 11.11 5.84
N LEU A 275 -5.03 10.54 6.31
CA LEU A 275 -3.85 10.28 5.49
C LEU A 275 -4.12 9.23 4.41
N GLY A 276 -4.92 8.21 4.68
CA GLY A 276 -5.29 7.21 3.68
C GLY A 276 -6.09 7.82 2.52
N LEU A 277 -7.11 8.63 2.82
CA LEU A 277 -7.88 9.33 1.79
C LEU A 277 -7.03 10.37 1.05
N ALA A 278 -6.12 11.06 1.74
CA ALA A 278 -5.18 11.99 1.11
C ALA A 278 -4.18 11.26 0.19
N SER A 279 -3.72 10.05 0.57
CA SER A 279 -2.84 9.21 -0.26
C SER A 279 -3.55 8.71 -1.52
N TRP A 280 -4.85 8.39 -1.44
CA TRP A 280 -5.65 8.11 -2.64
C TRP A 280 -5.66 9.30 -3.61
N ARG A 281 -5.87 10.52 -3.10
CA ARG A 281 -5.81 11.73 -3.93
C ARG A 281 -4.43 11.98 -4.52
N ALA A 282 -3.36 11.72 -3.76
CA ALA A 282 -1.98 11.82 -4.25
C ALA A 282 -1.76 10.87 -5.44
N TYR A 283 -2.19 9.61 -5.32
CA TYR A 283 -2.14 8.66 -6.42
C TYR A 283 -2.91 9.15 -7.65
N ARG A 284 -4.13 9.63 -7.49
CA ARG A 284 -4.97 10.12 -8.60
C ARG A 284 -4.40 11.35 -9.31
N ASP A 285 -3.69 12.21 -8.57
CA ASP A 285 -3.04 13.41 -9.10
C ASP A 285 -1.75 13.05 -9.86
N LEU A 286 -0.99 12.05 -9.37
CA LEU A 286 0.28 11.60 -9.95
C LEU A 286 0.09 10.68 -11.16
N VAL A 287 -0.93 9.84 -11.19
CA VAL A 287 -1.18 8.84 -12.24
C VAL A 287 -2.59 9.06 -12.81
N PRO A 288 -2.76 10.09 -13.66
CA PRO A 288 -4.05 10.42 -14.23
C PRO A 288 -4.58 9.26 -15.10
N GLY A 289 -5.90 9.15 -15.17
CA GLY A 289 -6.59 8.16 -15.99
C GLY A 289 -8.01 7.90 -15.49
N PRO A 290 -8.87 7.24 -16.29
CA PRO A 290 -10.20 6.86 -15.84
C PRO A 290 -10.11 5.85 -14.69
N LEU A 291 -11.11 5.85 -13.81
CA LEU A 291 -11.32 4.76 -12.86
C LEU A 291 -11.62 3.48 -13.64
N GLN A 292 -10.96 2.39 -13.33
CA GLN A 292 -11.31 1.09 -13.91
C GLN A 292 -12.51 0.50 -13.17
N GLU A 293 -13.44 -0.07 -13.95
CA GLU A 293 -14.66 -0.71 -13.45
C GLU A 293 -14.40 -2.05 -12.75
#